data_8b702549d3ae4a6556315188112cb8c1
#
_entry.id   8b702549d3ae4a6556315188112cb8c1
#
_cell.length_a   1.000
_cell.length_b   1.000
_cell.length_c   1.000
_cell.angle_alpha   90.00
_cell.angle_beta   90.00
_cell.angle_gamma   90.00
#
_symmetry.space_group_name_H-M   'P 1'
#
loop_
_entity.id
_entity.type
_entity.pdbx_description
1 polymer ?
#
loop_
_entity_poly.entity_id
_entity_poly.type
_entity_poly.pdbx_seq_one_letter_code
_entity_poly.pdbx_strand_id
1 'polypeptide(L)'
;MMVDFFNNIEVLPGLHANGELTLGENLADHGGLNVAYLAFQNATKDAPLGVVDGFTPEQRFFLAYATLWAGNIRDEQIRVYTKSDPHSLGRWRVNGALPHIQAWYDAFHITPSDPLYVAPEKRVNVW
;
A
#
# COMPACT_ATOMS: atom_id res chain seq x y z
N MET A 1 8.33 13.96 -1.38
CA MET A 1 7.78 13.06 -0.31
C MET A 1 7.45 11.69 -0.87
N MET A 2 6.38 11.49 -1.72
CA MET A 2 6.08 10.16 -2.30
C MET A 2 7.22 9.64 -3.19
N VAL A 3 7.77 10.49 -4.06
CA VAL A 3 8.94 10.16 -4.88
C VAL A 3 10.11 9.68 -4.03
N ASP A 4 10.50 10.46 -3.02
CA ASP A 4 11.63 10.11 -2.14
C ASP A 4 11.37 8.83 -1.35
N PHE A 5 10.11 8.62 -0.92
CA PHE A 5 9.73 7.39 -0.23
C PHE A 5 9.99 6.17 -1.12
N PHE A 6 9.53 6.20 -2.38
CA PHE A 6 9.74 5.09 -3.30
C PHE A 6 11.20 4.96 -3.76
N ASN A 7 11.91 6.05 -4.00
CA ASN A 7 13.33 6.02 -4.35
C ASN A 7 14.21 5.35 -3.28
N ASN A 8 13.78 5.36 -2.02
CA ASN A 8 14.48 4.67 -0.93
C ASN A 8 14.17 3.17 -0.82
N ILE A 9 13.24 2.65 -1.62
CA ILE A 9 12.90 1.22 -1.62
C ILE A 9 13.92 0.45 -2.44
N GLU A 10 14.64 -0.44 -1.81
CA GLU A 10 15.49 -1.41 -2.48
C GLU A 10 14.63 -2.61 -2.93
N VAL A 11 14.45 -2.78 -4.23
CA VAL A 11 13.62 -3.84 -4.82
C VAL A 11 14.38 -5.15 -5.04
N LEU A 12 15.67 -5.05 -5.31
CA LEU A 12 16.66 -6.14 -5.34
C LEU A 12 18.00 -5.58 -4.81
N PRO A 13 18.94 -6.41 -4.37
CA PRO A 13 20.25 -5.94 -3.92
C PRO A 13 20.89 -4.97 -4.91
N GLY A 14 21.11 -3.73 -4.46
CA GLY A 14 21.67 -2.64 -5.26
C GLY A 14 20.75 -2.02 -6.32
N LEU A 15 19.47 -2.41 -6.37
CA LEU A 15 18.48 -1.84 -7.29
C LEU A 15 17.35 -1.17 -6.50
N HIS A 16 17.19 0.12 -6.68
CA HIS A 16 16.11 0.90 -6.07
C HIS A 16 14.94 1.10 -7.04
N ALA A 17 13.75 1.27 -6.49
CA ALA A 17 12.57 1.69 -7.24
C ALA A 17 12.80 3.09 -7.86
N ASN A 18 11.99 3.42 -8.86
CA ASN A 18 12.02 4.73 -9.52
C ASN A 18 10.74 5.50 -9.16
N GLY A 19 10.83 6.32 -8.11
CA GLY A 19 9.70 7.06 -7.57
C GLY A 19 9.15 8.13 -8.52
N GLU A 20 9.99 8.71 -9.40
CA GLU A 20 9.56 9.65 -10.42
C GLU A 20 8.71 8.94 -11.49
N LEU A 21 9.21 7.82 -12.00
CA LEU A 21 8.52 7.01 -13.01
C LEU A 21 7.15 6.50 -12.52
N THR A 22 7.09 6.08 -11.25
CA THR A 22 5.91 5.41 -10.69
C THR A 22 4.97 6.35 -9.92
N LEU A 23 5.26 7.66 -9.84
CA LEU A 23 4.53 8.61 -9.00
C LEU A 23 3.02 8.62 -9.27
N GLY A 24 2.62 8.69 -10.54
CA GLY A 24 1.21 8.79 -10.93
C GLY A 24 0.41 7.58 -10.46
N GLU A 25 0.95 6.40 -10.69
CA GLU A 25 0.30 5.13 -10.31
C GLU A 25 0.31 4.92 -8.79
N ASN A 26 1.38 5.32 -8.10
CA ASN A 26 1.43 5.24 -6.63
C ASN A 26 0.41 6.18 -5.97
N LEU A 27 0.20 7.38 -6.53
CA LEU A 27 -0.84 8.30 -6.05
C LEU A 27 -2.25 7.76 -6.37
N ALA A 28 -2.44 7.14 -7.53
CA ALA A 28 -3.71 6.53 -7.91
C ALA A 28 -4.08 5.37 -6.98
N ASP A 29 -3.12 4.49 -6.66
CA ASP A 29 -3.32 3.40 -5.70
C ASP A 29 -3.71 3.95 -4.31
N HIS A 30 -2.97 4.93 -3.83
CA HIS A 30 -3.21 5.53 -2.52
C HIS A 30 -4.60 6.20 -2.44
N GLY A 31 -4.92 7.08 -3.39
CA GLY A 31 -6.20 7.77 -3.42
C GLY A 31 -7.38 6.82 -3.66
N GLY A 32 -7.21 5.87 -4.60
CA GLY A 32 -8.21 4.85 -4.88
C GLY A 32 -8.52 3.97 -3.66
N LEU A 33 -7.49 3.59 -2.89
CA LEU A 33 -7.67 2.80 -1.69
C LEU A 33 -8.38 3.59 -0.57
N ASN A 34 -8.09 4.88 -0.41
CA ASN A 34 -8.81 5.75 0.53
C ASN A 34 -10.30 5.86 0.17
N VAL A 35 -10.62 6.12 -1.10
CA VAL A 35 -12.01 6.21 -1.58
C VAL A 35 -12.74 4.87 -1.41
N ALA A 36 -12.08 3.75 -1.75
CA ALA A 36 -12.65 2.42 -1.57
C ALA A 36 -12.92 2.09 -0.09
N TYR A 37 -12.03 2.50 0.82
CA TYR A 37 -12.24 2.31 2.26
C TYR A 37 -13.41 3.14 2.79
N LEU A 38 -13.55 4.40 2.36
CA LEU A 38 -14.72 5.23 2.69
C LEU A 38 -16.03 4.61 2.16
N ALA A 39 -16.02 4.08 0.94
CA ALA A 39 -17.17 3.36 0.38
C ALA A 39 -17.51 2.11 1.19
N PHE A 40 -16.50 1.33 1.60
CA PHE A 40 -16.66 0.18 2.49
C PHE A 40 -17.30 0.58 3.82
N GLN A 41 -16.80 1.62 4.48
CA GLN A 41 -17.37 2.13 5.73
C GLN A 41 -18.84 2.56 5.56
N ASN A 42 -19.15 3.29 4.48
CA ASN A 42 -20.52 3.72 4.20
C ASN A 42 -21.46 2.53 3.93
N ALA A 43 -20.99 1.52 3.22
CA ALA A 43 -21.80 0.33 2.92
C ALA A 43 -22.09 -0.54 4.15
N THR A 44 -21.24 -0.49 5.16
CA THR A 44 -21.34 -1.36 6.35
C THR A 44 -21.84 -0.65 7.62
N LYS A 45 -22.04 0.68 7.58
CA LYS A 45 -22.42 1.46 8.76
C LYS A 45 -23.74 1.03 9.41
N ASP A 46 -24.74 0.68 8.59
CA ASP A 46 -26.10 0.31 9.05
C ASP A 46 -26.27 -1.21 9.23
N ALA A 47 -25.32 -1.99 8.73
CA ALA A 47 -25.26 -3.45 8.87
C ALA A 47 -23.81 -3.89 9.12
N PRO A 48 -23.28 -3.69 10.34
CA PRO A 48 -21.89 -4.00 10.66
C PRO A 48 -21.56 -5.48 10.41
N LEU A 49 -20.43 -5.70 9.75
CA LEU A 49 -19.92 -7.04 9.49
C LEU A 49 -19.25 -7.61 10.74
N GLY A 50 -19.36 -8.92 10.94
CA GLY A 50 -18.69 -9.63 12.03
C GLY A 50 -17.22 -9.97 11.70
N VAL A 51 -16.53 -10.46 12.73
CA VAL A 51 -15.20 -11.08 12.61
C VAL A 51 -15.35 -12.42 11.86
N VAL A 52 -14.46 -12.68 10.92
CA VAL A 52 -14.38 -13.94 10.16
C VAL A 52 -12.92 -14.41 10.18
N ASP A 53 -12.69 -15.67 10.52
CA ASP A 53 -11.36 -16.29 10.62
C ASP A 53 -10.37 -15.49 11.50
N GLY A 54 -10.90 -14.84 12.54
CA GLY A 54 -10.10 -14.02 13.48
C GLY A 54 -9.79 -12.62 12.99
N PHE A 55 -10.22 -12.21 11.77
CA PHE A 55 -9.99 -10.88 11.23
C PHE A 55 -11.23 -10.00 11.31
N THR A 56 -11.02 -8.74 11.71
CA THR A 56 -12.07 -7.72 11.67
C THR A 56 -12.43 -7.38 10.21
N PRO A 57 -13.60 -6.74 9.96
CA PRO A 57 -13.96 -6.30 8.62
C PRO A 57 -12.91 -5.38 7.98
N GLU A 58 -12.33 -4.46 8.76
CA GLU A 58 -11.30 -3.52 8.32
C GLU A 58 -10.00 -4.25 7.94
N GLN A 59 -9.57 -5.21 8.78
CA GLN A 59 -8.41 -6.05 8.47
C GLN A 59 -8.65 -6.84 7.17
N ARG A 60 -9.83 -7.42 7.00
CA ARG A 60 -10.18 -8.16 5.77
C ARG A 60 -10.19 -7.27 4.53
N PHE A 61 -10.60 -5.99 4.66
CA PHE A 61 -10.53 -5.03 3.56
C PHE A 61 -9.08 -4.87 3.05
N PHE A 62 -8.14 -4.63 3.95
CA PHE A 62 -6.73 -4.46 3.58
C PHE A 62 -6.07 -5.76 3.13
N LEU A 63 -6.43 -6.90 3.71
CA LEU A 63 -5.96 -8.21 3.27
C LEU A 63 -6.47 -8.55 1.86
N ALA A 64 -7.73 -8.22 1.55
CA ALA A 64 -8.29 -8.40 0.21
C ALA A 64 -7.53 -7.55 -0.82
N TYR A 65 -7.22 -6.28 -0.49
CA TYR A 65 -6.37 -5.45 -1.34
C TYR A 65 -4.99 -6.09 -1.57
N ALA A 66 -4.35 -6.57 -0.51
CA ALA A 66 -3.05 -7.20 -0.62
C ALA A 66 -3.04 -8.44 -1.52
N THR A 67 -4.13 -9.23 -1.52
CA THR A 67 -4.22 -10.43 -2.37
C THR A 67 -4.30 -10.12 -3.85
N LEU A 68 -4.77 -8.93 -4.26
CA LEU A 68 -4.77 -8.51 -5.67
C LEU A 68 -3.36 -8.43 -6.25
N TRP A 69 -2.37 -8.13 -5.42
CA TRP A 69 -0.99 -7.93 -5.82
C TRP A 69 -0.08 -9.11 -5.44
N ALA A 70 -0.65 -10.17 -4.87
CA ALA A 70 0.12 -11.38 -4.54
C ALA A 70 0.62 -12.05 -5.82
N GLY A 71 1.94 -12.21 -5.91
CA GLY A 71 2.56 -12.82 -7.07
C GLY A 71 4.06 -13.00 -6.89
N ASN A 72 4.64 -13.88 -7.70
CA ASN A 72 6.08 -14.11 -7.76
C ASN A 72 6.60 -13.67 -9.14
N ILE A 73 7.62 -12.82 -9.12
CA ILE A 73 8.27 -12.28 -10.32
C ILE A 73 9.74 -12.65 -10.23
N ARG A 74 10.32 -13.11 -11.35
CA ARG A 74 11.75 -13.41 -11.43
C ARG A 74 12.60 -12.14 -11.41
N ASP A 75 13.81 -12.21 -10.88
CA ASP A 75 14.70 -11.07 -10.71
C ASP A 75 14.99 -10.35 -12.04
N GLU A 76 15.12 -11.08 -13.15
CA GLU A 76 15.34 -10.49 -14.47
C GLU A 76 14.17 -9.56 -14.86
N GLN A 77 12.94 -10.01 -14.59
CA GLN A 77 11.74 -9.23 -14.90
C GLN A 77 11.59 -8.04 -13.95
N ILE A 78 11.95 -8.20 -12.67
CA ILE A 78 12.00 -7.08 -11.71
C ILE A 78 12.93 -5.99 -12.22
N ARG A 79 14.12 -6.36 -12.72
CA ARG A 79 15.10 -5.41 -13.29
C ARG A 79 14.55 -4.65 -14.51
N VAL A 80 13.77 -5.32 -15.35
CA VAL A 80 13.14 -4.69 -16.53
C VAL A 80 12.03 -3.73 -16.06
N TYR A 81 11.11 -4.20 -15.24
CA TYR A 81 9.97 -3.40 -14.78
C TYR A 81 10.40 -2.16 -14.00
N THR A 82 11.35 -2.28 -13.09
CA THR A 82 11.85 -1.14 -12.31
C THR A 82 12.39 0.00 -13.18
N LYS A 83 12.84 -0.30 -14.41
CA LYS A 83 13.40 0.70 -15.32
C LYS A 83 12.40 1.25 -16.34
N SER A 84 11.33 0.53 -16.65
CA SER A 84 10.48 0.85 -17.80
C SER A 84 8.98 0.86 -17.51
N ASP A 85 8.52 0.24 -16.43
CA ASP A 85 7.10 0.19 -16.09
C ASP A 85 6.73 1.36 -15.17
N PRO A 86 5.69 2.15 -15.50
CA PRO A 86 5.21 3.23 -14.63
C PRO A 86 4.53 2.72 -13.36
N HIS A 87 4.27 1.41 -13.25
CA HIS A 87 3.71 0.81 -12.05
C HIS A 87 4.80 0.28 -11.12
N SER A 88 4.64 0.51 -9.83
CA SER A 88 5.43 -0.17 -8.82
C SER A 88 5.18 -1.69 -8.84
N LEU A 89 6.18 -2.48 -8.45
CA LEU A 89 6.02 -3.93 -8.29
C LEU A 89 4.91 -4.23 -7.28
N GLY A 90 4.17 -5.32 -7.47
CA GLY A 90 2.99 -5.67 -6.68
C GLY A 90 3.21 -5.58 -5.16
N ARG A 91 4.34 -6.10 -4.65
CA ARG A 91 4.72 -5.95 -3.24
C ARG A 91 4.69 -4.49 -2.76
N TRP A 92 5.12 -3.56 -3.60
CA TRP A 92 5.26 -2.15 -3.25
C TRP A 92 4.00 -1.34 -3.55
N ARG A 93 3.09 -1.84 -4.39
CA ARG A 93 1.73 -1.31 -4.50
C ARG A 93 0.97 -1.51 -3.19
N VAL A 94 1.27 -2.55 -2.43
CA VAL A 94 0.74 -2.79 -1.08
C VAL A 94 1.57 -2.07 -0.03
N ASN A 95 2.83 -2.45 0.15
CA ASN A 95 3.68 -1.98 1.24
C ASN A 95 4.15 -0.53 1.07
N GLY A 96 3.98 0.05 -0.10
CA GLY A 96 4.23 1.47 -0.37
C GLY A 96 2.99 2.35 -0.20
N ALA A 97 1.79 1.83 -0.38
CA ALA A 97 0.54 2.59 -0.20
C ALA A 97 0.05 2.56 1.25
N LEU A 98 -0.03 1.39 1.87
CA LEU A 98 -0.60 1.19 3.21
C LEU A 98 0.05 2.08 4.30
N PRO A 99 1.38 2.29 4.34
CA PRO A 99 2.03 3.14 5.34
C PRO A 99 1.58 4.60 5.35
N HIS A 100 0.85 5.04 4.35
CA HIS A 100 0.31 6.40 4.27
C HIS A 100 -1.17 6.49 4.68
N ILE A 101 -1.84 5.36 4.99
CA ILE A 101 -3.28 5.28 5.26
C ILE A 101 -3.54 5.06 6.75
N GLN A 102 -4.10 6.07 7.43
CA GLN A 102 -4.36 5.99 8.88
C GLN A 102 -5.23 4.78 9.26
N ALA A 103 -6.26 4.48 8.48
CA ALA A 103 -7.16 3.35 8.76
C ALA A 103 -6.45 1.98 8.81
N TRP A 104 -5.34 1.82 8.07
CA TRP A 104 -4.51 0.62 8.15
C TRP A 104 -3.77 0.52 9.50
N TYR A 105 -3.25 1.65 10.02
CA TYR A 105 -2.65 1.69 11.35
C TYR A 105 -3.64 1.29 12.43
N ASP A 106 -4.86 1.81 12.34
CA ASP A 106 -5.91 1.54 13.31
C ASP A 106 -6.35 0.06 13.25
N ALA A 107 -6.52 -0.49 12.05
CA ALA A 107 -6.95 -1.88 11.85
C ALA A 107 -5.94 -2.92 12.36
N PHE A 108 -4.65 -2.65 12.22
CA PHE A 108 -3.57 -3.60 12.60
C PHE A 108 -2.77 -3.17 13.84
N HIS A 109 -3.17 -2.06 14.49
CA HIS A 109 -2.48 -1.53 15.68
C HIS A 109 -0.98 -1.26 15.43
N ILE A 110 -0.65 -0.72 14.25
CA ILE A 110 0.72 -0.43 13.83
C ILE A 110 1.33 0.66 14.72
N THR A 111 2.53 0.42 15.19
CA THR A 111 3.27 1.27 16.12
C THR A 111 4.62 1.70 15.54
N PRO A 112 5.31 2.68 16.13
CA PRO A 112 6.65 3.10 15.68
C PRO A 112 7.71 1.99 15.66
N SER A 113 7.47 0.85 16.31
CA SER A 113 8.38 -0.31 16.30
C SER A 113 8.20 -1.21 15.05
N ASP A 114 7.16 -0.99 14.27
CA ASP A 114 6.87 -1.80 13.09
C ASP A 114 7.70 -1.35 11.87
N PRO A 115 8.24 -2.29 11.07
CA PRO A 115 9.14 -1.96 9.95
C PRO A 115 8.51 -1.06 8.87
N LEU A 116 7.18 -1.11 8.71
CA LEU A 116 6.46 -0.30 7.74
C LEU A 116 5.88 1.00 8.32
N TYR A 117 6.21 1.32 9.58
CA TYR A 117 5.73 2.56 10.18
C TYR A 117 6.29 3.79 9.49
N VAL A 118 5.43 4.71 9.14
CA VAL A 118 5.75 6.06 8.66
C VAL A 118 5.14 7.08 9.62
N ALA A 119 5.94 7.98 10.13
CA ALA A 119 5.49 9.02 11.06
C ALA A 119 4.40 9.90 10.40
N PRO A 120 3.35 10.34 11.15
CA PRO A 120 2.20 11.04 10.57
C PRO A 120 2.55 12.24 9.67
N GLU A 121 3.55 13.04 10.09
CA GLU A 121 4.02 14.22 9.35
C GLU A 121 4.75 13.87 8.04
N LYS A 122 5.11 12.59 7.85
CA LYS A 122 5.74 12.07 6.63
C LYS A 122 4.78 11.29 5.75
N ARG A 123 3.53 11.15 6.16
CA ARG A 123 2.51 10.48 5.35
C ARG A 123 2.00 11.39 4.26
N VAL A 124 1.86 10.85 3.08
CA VAL A 124 1.19 11.54 1.97
C VAL A 124 -0.31 11.31 2.14
N ASN A 125 -1.07 12.38 2.05
CA ASN A 125 -2.53 12.31 2.02
C ASN A 125 -3.01 12.84 0.67
N VAL A 126 -3.75 12.03 -0.06
CA VAL A 126 -4.34 12.37 -1.35
C VAL A 126 -5.84 12.18 -1.21
N TRP A 127 -6.61 13.28 -1.37
CA TRP A 127 -8.06 13.40 -1.12
C TRP A 127 -8.66 12.53 -0.03
#